data_8d933cb27ce02ff1275404f3ff15fcd7
#
_entry.id   8d933cb27ce02ff1275404f3ff15fcd7
#
_cell.length_a   1.000
_cell.length_b   1.000
_cell.length_c   1.000
_cell.angle_alpha   90.00
_cell.angle_beta   90.00
_cell.angle_gamma   90.00
#
_symmetry.space_group_name_H-M   'P 1'
#
loop_
_entity.id
_entity.type
_entity.pdbx_description
1 polymer ?
#
loop_
_entity_poly.entity_id
_entity_poly.type
_entity_poly.pdbx_seq_one_letter_code
_entity_poly.pdbx_strand_id
1 'polypeptide(L)'
;MKSLKENSQKANIVIIGAGIIGKFNALELSELGFQVTIIDPNQLQNSSNAALGLLMGNMYQKRRGRSWDLRKQSIELWPQWITFLQKFNSALNLSLIHI
;
A
#
# COMPACT_ATOMS: atom_id res chain seq x y z
N MET A 1 8.24 18.59 0.84
CA MET A 1 6.89 18.03 0.61
C MET A 1 5.84 19.05 0.21
N LYS A 2 5.83 20.25 0.79
CA LYS A 2 4.89 21.31 0.37
C LYS A 2 5.06 21.69 -1.10
N SER A 3 6.29 21.90 -1.57
CA SER A 3 6.53 22.25 -2.98
C SER A 3 6.10 21.14 -3.94
N LEU A 4 6.30 19.88 -3.58
CA LEU A 4 5.86 18.75 -4.37
C LEU A 4 4.32 18.69 -4.44
N LYS A 5 3.64 18.93 -3.32
CA LYS A 5 2.18 18.94 -3.26
C LYS A 5 1.58 20.09 -4.09
N GLU A 6 2.19 21.26 -4.02
CA GLU A 6 1.76 22.42 -4.81
C GLU A 6 1.90 22.18 -6.31
N ASN A 7 3.03 21.59 -6.75
CA ASN A 7 3.27 21.26 -8.13
C ASN A 7 2.41 20.10 -8.63
N SER A 8 2.06 19.15 -7.74
CA SER A 8 1.33 17.94 -8.08
C SER A 8 -0.12 18.20 -8.46
N GLN A 9 -0.71 19.34 -8.06
CA GLN A 9 -2.09 19.70 -8.43
C GLN A 9 -2.30 19.77 -9.94
N LYS A 10 -1.23 19.96 -10.72
CA LYS A 10 -1.27 20.05 -12.18
C LYS A 10 -0.83 18.76 -12.87
N ALA A 11 -0.31 17.80 -12.13
CA ALA A 11 0.21 16.56 -12.70
C ALA A 11 -0.87 15.47 -12.71
N ASN A 12 -0.95 14.77 -13.83
CA ASN A 12 -1.78 13.60 -14.00
C ASN A 12 -0.87 12.37 -14.01
N ILE A 13 -1.22 11.37 -13.21
CA ILE A 13 -0.47 10.12 -13.11
C ILE A 13 -1.37 8.98 -13.53
N VAL A 14 -0.86 8.12 -14.39
CA VAL A 14 -1.55 6.90 -14.80
C VAL A 14 -0.82 5.72 -14.18
N ILE A 15 -1.58 4.88 -13.50
CA ILE A 15 -1.07 3.62 -12.92
C ILE A 15 -1.68 2.47 -13.70
N ILE A 16 -0.83 1.60 -14.21
CA ILE A 16 -1.26 0.40 -14.91
C ILE A 16 -1.22 -0.75 -13.92
N GLY A 17 -2.38 -1.29 -13.61
CA GLY A 17 -2.56 -2.38 -12.65
C GLY A 17 -3.22 -1.92 -11.37
N ALA A 18 -4.28 -2.63 -10.96
CA ALA A 18 -5.04 -2.36 -9.74
C ALA A 18 -4.90 -3.49 -8.71
N GLY A 19 -3.73 -4.10 -8.65
CA GLY A 19 -3.35 -4.96 -7.54
C GLY A 19 -3.06 -4.11 -6.29
N ILE A 20 -2.63 -4.74 -5.22
CA ILE A 20 -2.39 -4.04 -3.95
C ILE A 20 -1.35 -2.93 -4.10
N ILE A 21 -0.28 -3.18 -4.84
CA ILE A 21 0.78 -2.19 -5.05
C ILE A 21 0.26 -0.99 -5.83
N GLY A 22 -0.47 -1.22 -6.92
CA GLY A 22 -1.04 -0.15 -7.72
C GLY A 22 -2.04 0.70 -6.93
N LYS A 23 -2.91 0.06 -6.16
CA LYS A 23 -3.91 0.75 -5.34
C LYS A 23 -3.27 1.58 -4.23
N PHE A 24 -2.27 1.05 -3.53
CA PHE A 24 -1.58 1.82 -2.48
C PHE A 24 -0.79 2.99 -3.06
N ASN A 25 -0.13 2.81 -4.20
CA ASN A 25 0.53 3.93 -4.88
C ASN A 25 -0.47 5.00 -5.30
N ALA A 26 -1.60 4.60 -5.85
CA ALA A 26 -2.65 5.52 -6.25
C ALA A 26 -3.17 6.33 -5.07
N LEU A 27 -3.41 5.66 -3.95
CA LEU A 27 -3.91 6.31 -2.74
C LEU A 27 -2.89 7.30 -2.17
N GLU A 28 -1.63 6.91 -2.08
CA GLU A 28 -0.55 7.77 -1.58
C GLU A 28 -0.36 9.01 -2.48
N LEU A 29 -0.35 8.81 -3.78
CA LEU A 29 -0.20 9.90 -4.74
C LEU A 29 -1.42 10.84 -4.72
N SER A 30 -2.62 10.30 -4.57
CA SER A 30 -3.85 11.07 -4.41
C SER A 30 -3.79 11.95 -3.16
N GLU A 31 -3.30 11.42 -2.05
CA GLU A 31 -3.14 12.18 -0.81
C GLU A 31 -2.12 13.31 -0.96
N LEU A 32 -1.14 13.14 -1.85
CA LEU A 32 -0.15 14.18 -2.18
C LEU A 32 -0.70 15.25 -3.15
N GLY A 33 -1.92 15.07 -3.66
CA GLY A 33 -2.58 16.04 -4.53
C GLY A 33 -2.49 15.76 -6.03
N PHE A 34 -1.89 14.64 -6.43
CA PHE A 34 -1.87 14.24 -7.84
C PHE A 34 -3.25 13.75 -8.28
N GLN A 35 -3.58 14.00 -9.54
CA GLN A 35 -4.70 13.31 -10.17
C GLN A 35 -4.24 11.95 -10.66
N VAL A 36 -4.87 10.88 -10.16
CA VAL A 36 -4.45 9.52 -10.44
C VAL A 36 -5.56 8.78 -11.19
N THR A 37 -5.18 8.15 -12.29
CA THR A 37 -6.04 7.24 -13.05
C THR A 37 -5.44 5.86 -13.01
N ILE A 38 -6.26 4.85 -12.69
CA ILE A 38 -5.84 3.45 -12.69
C ILE A 38 -6.44 2.76 -13.91
N ILE A 39 -5.58 2.08 -14.66
CA ILE A 39 -6.00 1.24 -15.80
C ILE A 39 -5.73 -0.20 -15.45
N ASP A 40 -6.77 -1.04 -15.46
CA ASP A 40 -6.66 -2.44 -15.11
C ASP A 40 -7.63 -3.27 -15.94
N PRO A 41 -7.22 -4.45 -16.42
CA PRO A 41 -8.12 -5.33 -17.18
C PRO A 41 -9.22 -5.98 -16.31
N ASN A 42 -9.20 -5.74 -15.01
CA ASN A 42 -10.17 -6.28 -14.04
C ASN A 42 -10.24 -7.81 -14.05
N GLN A 43 -9.08 -8.45 -14.18
CA GLN A 43 -8.97 -9.89 -14.09
C GLN A 43 -8.94 -10.33 -12.63
N LEU A 44 -9.74 -11.32 -12.28
CA LEU A 44 -9.76 -11.87 -10.93
C LEU A 44 -8.51 -12.69 -10.60
N GLN A 45 -7.85 -13.20 -11.62
CA GLN A 45 -6.63 -14.01 -11.47
C GLN A 45 -5.39 -13.11 -11.41
N ASN A 46 -5.15 -12.52 -10.26
CA ASN A 46 -3.95 -11.74 -10.02
C ASN A 46 -3.33 -12.11 -8.67
N SER A 47 -2.08 -11.71 -8.47
CA SER A 47 -1.34 -12.10 -7.26
C SER A 47 -1.94 -11.53 -5.99
N SER A 48 -2.52 -10.35 -6.03
CA SER A 48 -3.17 -9.76 -4.84
C SER A 48 -4.40 -10.55 -4.41
N ASN A 49 -5.21 -11.02 -5.35
CA ASN A 49 -6.39 -11.85 -5.05
C ASN A 49 -6.00 -13.26 -4.61
N ALA A 50 -4.85 -13.76 -5.08
CA ALA A 50 -4.35 -15.08 -4.73
C ALA A 50 -3.59 -15.10 -3.40
N ALA A 51 -3.23 -13.95 -2.85
CA ALA A 51 -2.45 -13.86 -1.63
C ALA A 51 -3.24 -14.36 -0.41
N LEU A 52 -2.54 -15.01 0.51
CA LEU A 52 -3.14 -15.54 1.74
C LEU A 52 -3.52 -14.45 2.76
N GLY A 53 -3.07 -13.23 2.55
CA GLY A 53 -3.33 -12.14 3.49
C GLY A 53 -2.45 -12.15 4.74
N LEU A 54 -1.34 -12.86 4.71
CA LEU A 54 -0.41 -12.92 5.83
C LEU A 54 0.72 -11.90 5.65
N LEU A 55 0.93 -11.06 6.65
CA LEU A 55 2.02 -10.09 6.68
C LEU A 55 3.17 -10.68 7.51
N MET A 56 4.08 -11.34 6.84
CA MET A 56 5.09 -12.19 7.48
C MET A 56 6.46 -11.52 7.65
N GLY A 57 6.51 -10.20 7.63
CA GLY A 57 7.77 -9.47 7.72
C GLY A 57 8.63 -9.82 8.92
N ASN A 58 7.99 -10.10 10.06
CA ASN A 58 8.70 -10.45 11.31
C ASN A 58 9.23 -11.87 11.34
N MET A 59 8.86 -12.71 10.41
CA MET A 59 9.25 -14.11 10.38
C MET A 59 10.56 -14.38 9.64
N TYR A 60 11.16 -13.35 9.07
CA TYR A 60 12.42 -13.51 8.37
C TYR A 60 13.59 -13.63 9.35
N GLN A 61 14.42 -14.63 9.12
CA GLN A 61 15.58 -14.89 9.97
C GLN A 61 16.66 -13.82 9.85
N LYS A 62 16.82 -13.28 8.64
CA LYS A 62 17.85 -12.27 8.36
C LYS A 62 17.32 -10.88 8.64
N ARG A 63 17.69 -10.29 9.78
CA ARG A 63 17.22 -8.98 10.23
C ARG A 63 18.27 -7.89 10.01
N ARG A 64 18.81 -7.81 8.80
CA ARG A 64 19.78 -6.77 8.41
C ARG A 64 19.81 -6.60 6.90
N GLY A 65 20.31 -5.44 6.44
CA GLY A 65 20.42 -5.09 5.03
C GLY A 65 19.16 -4.41 4.49
N ARG A 66 19.22 -4.03 3.21
CA ARG A 66 18.17 -3.23 2.57
C ARG A 66 16.81 -3.94 2.57
N SER A 67 16.81 -5.22 2.34
CA SER A 67 15.57 -6.02 2.34
C SER A 67 14.89 -5.99 3.69
N TRP A 68 15.67 -6.10 4.76
CA TRP A 68 15.14 -6.02 6.11
C TRP A 68 14.62 -4.61 6.43
N ASP A 69 15.36 -3.57 6.04
CA ASP A 69 14.96 -2.17 6.26
C ASP A 69 13.61 -1.89 5.61
N LEU A 70 13.42 -2.36 4.37
CA LEU A 70 12.16 -2.20 3.66
C LEU A 70 11.01 -2.95 4.34
N ARG A 71 11.24 -4.18 4.76
CA ARG A 71 10.23 -4.99 5.47
C ARG A 71 9.86 -4.36 6.81
N LYS A 72 10.84 -3.89 7.54
CA LYS A 72 10.63 -3.23 8.84
C LYS A 72 9.75 -1.99 8.67
N GLN A 73 10.06 -1.13 7.72
CA GLN A 73 9.26 0.05 7.41
C GLN A 73 7.83 -0.34 7.01
N SER A 74 7.68 -1.36 6.20
CA SER A 74 6.37 -1.85 5.78
C SER A 74 5.53 -2.33 6.96
N ILE A 75 6.13 -3.09 7.88
CA ILE A 75 5.44 -3.56 9.09
C ILE A 75 4.97 -2.39 9.94
N GLU A 76 5.82 -1.38 10.10
CA GLU A 76 5.51 -0.20 10.91
C GLU A 76 4.40 0.66 10.29
N LEU A 77 4.27 0.66 8.96
CA LEU A 77 3.26 1.44 8.25
C LEU A 77 1.87 0.78 8.26
N TRP A 78 1.79 -0.54 8.35
CA TRP A 78 0.52 -1.24 8.26
C TRP A 78 -0.53 -0.79 9.29
N PRO A 79 -0.21 -0.63 10.58
CA PRO A 79 -1.21 -0.14 11.54
C PRO A 79 -1.76 1.24 11.18
N GLN A 80 -0.91 2.12 10.67
CA GLN A 80 -1.31 3.45 10.23
C GLN A 80 -2.25 3.38 9.03
N TRP A 81 -1.93 2.52 8.05
CA TRP A 81 -2.77 2.31 6.87
C TRP A 81 -4.11 1.70 7.23
N ILE A 82 -4.15 0.72 8.12
CA ILE A 82 -5.41 0.11 8.57
C ILE A 82 -6.29 1.15 9.25
N THR A 83 -5.72 1.97 10.13
CA THR A 83 -6.48 3.05 10.79
C THR A 83 -7.06 4.03 9.77
N PHE A 84 -6.29 4.39 8.77
CA PHE A 84 -6.75 5.28 7.69
C PHE A 84 -7.88 4.63 6.88
N LEU A 85 -7.70 3.39 6.46
CA LEU A 85 -8.68 2.67 5.64
C LEU A 85 -9.97 2.34 6.39
N GLN A 86 -9.93 2.20 7.71
CA GLN A 86 -11.11 1.97 8.54
C GLN A 86 -12.11 3.13 8.48
N LYS A 87 -11.68 4.30 8.08
CA LYS A 87 -12.59 5.43 7.83
C LYS A 87 -13.56 5.14 6.69
N PHE A 88 -13.17 4.28 5.75
CA PHE A 88 -13.98 3.90 4.58
C PHE A 88 -14.67 2.56 4.77
N ASN A 89 -14.08 1.66 5.57
CA ASN A 89 -14.63 0.34 5.85
C ASN A 89 -14.27 -0.08 7.28
N SER A 90 -15.20 0.07 8.20
CA SER A 90 -15.01 -0.23 9.62
C SER A 90 -14.82 -1.73 9.91
N ALA A 91 -15.14 -2.60 8.95
CA ALA A 91 -14.95 -4.04 9.09
C ALA A 91 -13.49 -4.47 8.90
N LEU A 92 -12.62 -3.60 8.37
CA LEU A 92 -11.21 -3.90 8.22
C LEU A 92 -10.55 -4.09 9.58
N ASN A 93 -9.80 -5.15 9.71
CA ASN A 93 -9.09 -5.48 10.94
C ASN A 93 -7.75 -6.13 10.64
N LEU A 94 -6.74 -5.74 11.42
CA LEU A 94 -5.42 -6.34 11.38
C LEU A 94 -5.27 -7.24 12.60
N SER A 95 -5.28 -8.55 12.37
CA SER A 95 -5.09 -9.52 13.44
C SER A 95 -3.61 -9.80 13.66
N LEU A 96 -3.21 -9.86 14.92
CA LEU A 96 -1.88 -10.32 15.30
C LEU A 96 -1.96 -11.81 15.63
N ILE A 97 -1.06 -12.57 15.00
CA ILE A 97 -0.89 -13.98 15.30
C ILE A 97 0.42 -14.13 16.07
N HIS A 98 0.32 -14.66 17.27
CA HIS A 98 1.49 -14.98 18.07
C HIS A 98 1.84 -16.45 17.87
N ILE A 99 3.05 -16.68 17.41
CA ILE A 99 3.59 -18.02 17.17
C ILE A 99 4.62 -18.35 18.24
#